data_023de3f51f10c4311bc3464f9999b2c2
#
_entry.id   023de3f51f10c4311bc3464f9999b2c2
#
_cell.length_a   1.000
_cell.length_b   1.000
_cell.length_c   1.000
_cell.angle_alpha   90.00
_cell.angle_beta   90.00
_cell.angle_gamma   90.00
#
_symmetry.space_group_name_H-M   'P 1'
#
loop_
_entity.id
_entity.type
_entity.pdbx_description
1 polymer ?
#
loop_
_entity_poly.entity_id
_entity_poly.type
_entity_poly.pdbx_seq_one_letter_code
_entity_poly.pdbx_strand_id
1 'polypeptide(L)'
;ADVPLPLAIPYGFFPFTKSYSSGFIMPTYGDESARGFYLRDGGYYFAINDKWDLKLLGEIYTKGSWGVSAASNYNKRYRYSGSFYFSYQDTKNGDKGMPDFTSQKSFKIQWNHRQDQKANPYSSLSASVNFATSSYERNNLSSLYNPQTLTQSTRTSSVSWSTTFSSIGLSLSSTANLSQNMRDSSIAMTLPDLNISLSRFYPFKRKHAAGDERWYEKISMSYTGHISNSINTKEDKLLHSNLIKDWRNGWNHSIPISGNFTLFNYINISPSFNFQDRMYTHKVMRSWDAAAQREVCDTIYGFNNVYNYSMSIGASTKLYGFYMPSRKIFGDKIQAIRHVLTPSVSFSYAPDFSASRYGYYKTYQRTNADGSVDLVEYSPYKDQLFGVPGKGKTGNIAFDLSNNVEMKVKSSKDSTGFKKLSIIDELGLSMSYNMAAKEKPLSDLTMRIRLKWWKNYTFNMTAVFASYAYV
;
A
#
# COMPACT_ATOMS: atom_id res chain seq x y z
N ALA A 1 -21.96 1.56 -42.92
CA ALA A 1 -22.33 1.96 -44.27
C ALA A 1 -21.99 3.45 -44.43
N ASP A 2 -20.79 3.73 -44.94
CA ASP A 2 -20.30 5.08 -45.20
C ASP A 2 -20.95 5.54 -46.52
N VAL A 3 -21.93 6.44 -46.43
CA VAL A 3 -22.47 7.12 -47.57
C VAL A 3 -21.71 8.44 -47.72
N PRO A 4 -20.91 8.64 -48.76
CA PRO A 4 -20.26 9.92 -48.99
C PRO A 4 -21.30 10.97 -49.34
N LEU A 5 -21.46 11.96 -48.47
CA LEU A 5 -22.28 13.13 -48.75
C LEU A 5 -21.55 14.02 -49.77
N PRO A 6 -22.18 14.41 -50.88
CA PRO A 6 -21.57 15.27 -51.87
C PRO A 6 -21.65 16.74 -51.44
N LEU A 7 -20.97 17.09 -50.37
CA LEU A 7 -20.77 18.47 -49.92
C LEU A 7 -19.37 18.92 -50.33
N ALA A 8 -19.23 19.36 -51.56
CA ALA A 8 -18.07 20.11 -51.99
C ALA A 8 -18.31 21.58 -51.67
N ILE A 9 -17.64 22.12 -50.65
CA ILE A 9 -17.58 23.57 -50.41
C ILE A 9 -16.40 24.10 -51.20
N PRO A 10 -16.63 24.89 -52.31
CA PRO A 10 -15.56 25.32 -53.20
C PRO A 10 -14.61 26.36 -52.59
N TYR A 11 -14.96 26.98 -51.47
CA TYR A 11 -14.13 27.92 -50.74
C TYR A 11 -14.42 27.82 -49.24
N GLY A 12 -13.41 27.48 -48.44
CA GLY A 12 -13.45 27.55 -46.98
C GLY A 12 -12.38 28.53 -46.49
N PHE A 13 -12.77 29.65 -45.90
CA PHE A 13 -11.87 30.44 -45.09
C PHE A 13 -11.74 29.79 -43.76
N PHE A 14 -10.65 29.07 -43.55
CA PHE A 14 -10.25 28.61 -42.21
C PHE A 14 -9.31 29.69 -41.66
N PRO A 15 -9.73 30.48 -40.67
CA PRO A 15 -8.80 31.36 -39.99
C PRO A 15 -7.79 30.51 -39.24
N PHE A 16 -6.60 30.41 -39.79
CA PHE A 16 -5.41 29.91 -39.04
C PHE A 16 -5.02 30.96 -38.00
N THR A 17 -5.89 31.19 -37.03
CA THR A 17 -5.49 31.93 -35.82
C THR A 17 -4.59 31.02 -35.04
N LYS A 18 -3.37 31.47 -34.74
CA LYS A 18 -2.57 30.89 -33.68
C LYS A 18 -3.46 30.87 -32.43
N SER A 19 -3.81 29.69 -31.93
CA SER A 19 -4.82 29.48 -30.90
C SER A 19 -4.44 30.06 -29.53
N TYR A 20 -3.36 30.80 -29.42
CA TYR A 20 -2.83 31.34 -28.18
C TYR A 20 -2.70 32.86 -28.31
N SER A 21 -3.78 33.58 -28.02
CA SER A 21 -3.73 35.02 -27.82
C SER A 21 -4.19 35.37 -26.41
N SER A 22 -3.42 36.23 -25.74
CA SER A 22 -3.81 36.79 -24.46
C SER A 22 -4.99 37.75 -24.66
N GLY A 23 -5.86 37.86 -23.67
CA GLY A 23 -7.03 38.72 -23.78
C GLY A 23 -7.83 38.90 -22.49
N PHE A 24 -8.67 39.92 -22.47
CA PHE A 24 -9.58 40.17 -21.37
C PHE A 24 -10.74 39.16 -21.36
N ILE A 25 -11.14 38.73 -20.18
CA ILE A 25 -12.33 37.92 -19.94
C ILE A 25 -13.38 38.84 -19.32
N MET A 26 -14.48 38.99 -20.01
CA MET A 26 -15.57 39.84 -19.54
C MET A 26 -16.24 39.20 -18.32
N PRO A 27 -16.50 39.98 -17.27
CA PRO A 27 -17.20 39.49 -16.11
C PRO A 27 -18.67 39.20 -16.40
N THR A 28 -19.22 38.21 -15.70
CA THR A 28 -20.66 38.02 -15.61
C THR A 28 -21.22 38.89 -14.49
N TYR A 29 -22.42 39.48 -14.71
CA TYR A 29 -23.07 40.26 -13.70
C TYR A 29 -24.40 39.63 -13.29
N GLY A 30 -24.85 39.94 -12.10
CA GLY A 30 -26.12 39.48 -11.54
C GLY A 30 -26.31 39.98 -10.12
N ASP A 31 -27.32 39.47 -9.45
CA ASP A 31 -27.62 39.79 -8.06
C ASP A 31 -27.85 38.54 -7.23
N GLU A 32 -27.54 38.65 -5.94
CA GLU A 32 -27.74 37.63 -4.94
C GLU A 32 -28.25 38.29 -3.64
N SER A 33 -29.30 37.72 -3.04
CA SER A 33 -29.93 38.28 -1.86
C SER A 33 -28.99 38.45 -0.69
N ALA A 34 -28.07 37.49 -0.47
CA ALA A 34 -27.13 37.49 0.64
C ALA A 34 -25.97 38.49 0.47
N ARG A 35 -25.44 38.62 -0.75
CA ARG A 35 -24.21 39.37 -1.04
C ARG A 35 -24.40 40.59 -1.96
N GLY A 36 -25.60 40.78 -2.48
CA GLY A 36 -25.94 41.93 -3.36
C GLY A 36 -25.55 41.70 -4.80
N PHE A 37 -25.48 42.82 -5.59
CA PHE A 37 -25.01 42.75 -6.97
C PHE A 37 -23.56 42.30 -7.06
N TYR A 38 -23.27 41.54 -8.13
CA TYR A 38 -21.94 41.03 -8.35
C TYR A 38 -21.43 41.21 -9.76
N LEU A 39 -20.11 41.32 -9.88
CA LEU A 39 -19.32 41.07 -11.07
C LEU A 39 -18.42 39.90 -10.81
N ARG A 40 -18.56 38.80 -11.56
CA ARG A 40 -17.83 37.55 -11.37
C ARG A 40 -17.08 37.12 -12.61
N ASP A 41 -16.03 36.34 -12.38
CA ASP A 41 -15.26 35.65 -13.43
C ASP A 41 -14.66 36.62 -14.47
N GLY A 42 -14.50 37.90 -14.11
CA GLY A 42 -13.82 38.90 -14.92
C GLY A 42 -12.31 38.84 -14.68
N GLY A 43 -11.52 39.05 -15.74
CA GLY A 43 -10.10 39.03 -15.58
C GLY A 43 -9.28 39.01 -16.85
N TYR A 44 -8.14 38.34 -16.83
CA TYR A 44 -7.22 38.31 -17.95
C TYR A 44 -6.66 36.90 -18.17
N TYR A 45 -6.62 36.50 -19.43
CA TYR A 45 -5.99 35.29 -19.90
C TYR A 45 -4.63 35.60 -20.49
N PHE A 46 -3.57 35.02 -19.92
CA PHE A 46 -2.20 35.14 -20.40
C PHE A 46 -1.81 33.89 -21.16
N ALA A 47 -1.65 33.99 -22.46
CA ALA A 47 -1.04 32.99 -23.31
C ALA A 47 0.50 33.14 -23.20
N ILE A 48 1.10 32.53 -22.20
CA ILE A 48 2.54 32.68 -21.91
C ILE A 48 3.38 32.06 -23.04
N ASN A 49 3.06 30.85 -23.40
CA ASN A 49 3.68 30.13 -24.54
C ASN A 49 2.84 28.90 -24.91
N ASP A 50 3.25 28.15 -25.92
CA ASP A 50 2.55 26.93 -26.40
C ASP A 50 2.43 25.81 -25.36
N LYS A 51 3.05 25.94 -24.21
CA LYS A 51 3.11 24.90 -23.16
C LYS A 51 2.47 25.34 -21.86
N TRP A 52 2.27 26.63 -21.63
CA TRP A 52 1.79 27.21 -20.40
C TRP A 52 0.82 28.35 -20.66
N ASP A 53 -0.31 28.32 -19.98
CA ASP A 53 -1.25 29.41 -19.88
C ASP A 53 -1.47 29.84 -18.42
N LEU A 54 -2.01 30.99 -18.22
CA LEU A 54 -2.43 31.50 -16.92
C LEU A 54 -3.70 32.32 -17.07
N LYS A 55 -4.74 31.98 -16.34
CA LYS A 55 -6.00 32.69 -16.26
C LYS A 55 -6.16 33.27 -14.87
N LEU A 56 -6.21 34.58 -14.75
CA LEU A 56 -6.48 35.29 -13.50
C LEU A 56 -7.87 35.88 -13.55
N LEU A 57 -8.72 35.55 -12.57
CA LEU A 57 -10.09 36.05 -12.46
C LEU A 57 -10.32 36.68 -11.10
N GLY A 58 -11.18 37.66 -11.06
CA GLY A 58 -11.67 38.32 -9.86
C GLY A 58 -13.18 38.31 -9.78
N GLU A 59 -13.69 38.44 -8.58
CA GLU A 59 -15.10 38.61 -8.26
C GLU A 59 -15.29 39.66 -7.17
N ILE A 60 -16.31 40.50 -7.29
CA ILE A 60 -16.67 41.50 -6.29
C ILE A 60 -18.17 41.56 -6.12
N TYR A 61 -18.59 41.87 -4.90
CA TYR A 61 -20.00 41.97 -4.52
C TYR A 61 -20.23 43.27 -3.77
N THR A 62 -21.41 43.86 -3.92
CA THR A 62 -21.74 45.18 -3.36
C THR A 62 -21.75 45.19 -1.82
N LYS A 63 -22.06 44.08 -1.15
CA LYS A 63 -21.99 43.97 0.32
C LYS A 63 -20.58 43.69 0.86
N GLY A 64 -19.54 43.79 0.01
CA GLY A 64 -18.12 43.76 0.39
C GLY A 64 -17.49 42.38 0.37
N SER A 65 -18.14 41.34 -0.19
CA SER A 65 -17.50 40.08 -0.53
C SER A 65 -16.61 40.26 -1.76
N TRP A 66 -15.49 39.53 -1.81
CA TRP A 66 -14.61 39.52 -2.97
C TRP A 66 -13.84 38.19 -3.07
N GLY A 67 -13.37 37.90 -4.23
CA GLY A 67 -12.58 36.70 -4.48
C GLY A 67 -11.63 36.86 -5.64
N VAL A 68 -10.59 36.05 -5.65
CA VAL A 68 -9.62 35.93 -6.75
C VAL A 68 -9.38 34.46 -7.04
N SER A 69 -9.20 34.15 -8.31
CA SER A 69 -8.81 32.80 -8.74
C SER A 69 -7.73 32.84 -9.81
N ALA A 70 -6.88 31.83 -9.80
CA ALA A 70 -5.84 31.61 -10.78
C ALA A 70 -5.95 30.17 -11.29
N ALA A 71 -6.02 30.01 -12.59
CA ALA A 71 -6.00 28.71 -13.25
C ALA A 71 -4.89 28.67 -14.30
N SER A 72 -4.13 27.61 -14.32
CA SER A 72 -3.04 27.40 -15.26
C SER A 72 -3.05 25.98 -15.78
N ASN A 73 -2.92 25.79 -17.08
CA ASN A 73 -2.68 24.51 -17.69
C ASN A 73 -1.27 24.49 -18.28
N TYR A 74 -0.62 23.37 -18.14
CA TYR A 74 0.70 23.19 -18.73
C TYR A 74 0.85 21.80 -19.33
N ASN A 75 1.46 21.76 -20.51
CA ASN A 75 1.67 20.51 -21.24
C ASN A 75 2.96 20.58 -22.06
N LYS A 76 3.85 19.64 -21.82
CA LYS A 76 5.01 19.40 -22.65
C LYS A 76 4.98 17.98 -23.17
N ARG A 77 4.69 17.82 -24.46
CA ARG A 77 4.55 16.51 -25.12
C ARG A 77 5.72 15.58 -24.77
N TYR A 78 5.41 14.33 -24.41
CA TYR A 78 6.36 13.29 -23.98
C TYR A 78 7.16 13.62 -22.71
N ARG A 79 6.78 14.64 -21.95
CA ARG A 79 7.45 14.97 -20.69
C ARG A 79 6.50 15.07 -19.49
N TYR A 80 5.55 15.99 -19.54
CA TYR A 80 4.59 16.19 -18.47
C TYR A 80 3.35 16.94 -18.94
N SER A 81 2.29 16.75 -18.21
CA SER A 81 1.05 17.55 -18.34
C SER A 81 0.46 17.80 -16.96
N GLY A 82 -0.29 18.87 -16.83
CA GLY A 82 -0.99 19.16 -15.60
C GLY A 82 -1.82 20.43 -15.66
N SER A 83 -2.55 20.65 -14.57
CA SER A 83 -3.35 21.83 -14.33
C SER A 83 -3.23 22.26 -12.88
N PHE A 84 -3.22 23.53 -12.65
CA PHE A 84 -3.22 24.16 -11.34
C PHE A 84 -4.40 25.12 -11.25
N TYR A 85 -5.13 25.06 -10.14
CA TYR A 85 -6.20 25.99 -9.82
C TYR A 85 -6.08 26.42 -8.36
N PHE A 86 -6.13 27.70 -8.13
CA PHE A 86 -6.19 28.33 -6.82
C PHE A 86 -7.35 29.31 -6.79
N SER A 87 -8.10 29.33 -5.69
CA SER A 87 -9.14 30.32 -5.46
C SER A 87 -9.15 30.71 -3.99
N TYR A 88 -9.27 32.00 -3.75
CA TYR A 88 -9.46 32.58 -2.43
C TYR A 88 -10.70 33.46 -2.43
N GLN A 89 -11.51 33.36 -1.39
CA GLN A 89 -12.76 34.11 -1.22
C GLN A 89 -12.86 34.68 0.19
N ASP A 90 -13.21 35.95 0.31
CA ASP A 90 -13.67 36.59 1.54
C ASP A 90 -15.15 36.84 1.41
N THR A 91 -15.97 35.96 1.99
CA THR A 91 -17.42 35.98 1.87
C THR A 91 -18.04 36.68 3.06
N LYS A 92 -18.82 37.72 2.80
CA LYS A 92 -19.61 38.47 3.78
C LYS A 92 -21.07 38.34 3.40
N ASN A 93 -21.84 37.72 4.26
CA ASN A 93 -23.30 37.58 4.12
C ASN A 93 -24.02 38.48 5.08
N GLY A 94 -25.12 39.10 4.64
CA GLY A 94 -25.87 40.05 5.39
C GLY A 94 -25.29 41.46 5.42
N ASP A 95 -25.91 42.38 6.12
CA ASP A 95 -25.48 43.76 6.23
C ASP A 95 -24.66 43.98 7.50
N LYS A 96 -23.54 44.71 7.37
CA LYS A 96 -22.65 44.97 8.50
C LYS A 96 -23.34 45.66 9.64
N GLY A 97 -23.31 45.05 10.81
CA GLY A 97 -23.97 45.56 12.02
C GLY A 97 -25.31 44.88 12.32
N MET A 98 -25.82 44.02 11.43
CA MET A 98 -27.02 43.22 11.71
C MET A 98 -26.66 41.87 12.35
N PRO A 99 -27.55 41.23 13.11
CA PRO A 99 -27.29 39.96 13.80
C PRO A 99 -26.99 38.78 12.91
N ASP A 100 -27.41 38.85 11.65
CA ASP A 100 -27.18 37.83 10.60
C ASP A 100 -25.89 38.03 9.80
N PHE A 101 -25.10 39.08 10.13
CA PHE A 101 -23.85 39.32 9.46
C PHE A 101 -22.82 38.22 9.78
N THR A 102 -22.30 37.59 8.71
CA THR A 102 -21.20 36.60 8.79
C THR A 102 -20.08 36.98 7.87
N SER A 103 -18.85 36.80 8.31
CA SER A 103 -17.64 36.97 7.49
C SER A 103 -16.79 35.72 7.57
N GLN A 104 -16.49 35.12 6.40
CA GLN A 104 -15.76 33.87 6.33
C GLN A 104 -14.78 33.88 5.16
N LYS A 105 -13.52 33.55 5.47
CA LYS A 105 -12.45 33.37 4.49
C LYS A 105 -12.37 31.91 4.09
N SER A 106 -12.29 31.64 2.82
CA SER A 106 -12.18 30.29 2.29
C SER A 106 -11.24 30.24 1.08
N PHE A 107 -10.60 29.09 0.88
CA PHE A 107 -9.72 28.89 -0.26
C PHE A 107 -9.81 27.46 -0.77
N LYS A 108 -9.42 27.28 -2.03
CA LYS A 108 -9.34 25.99 -2.71
C LYS A 108 -8.08 25.90 -3.53
N ILE A 109 -7.40 24.76 -3.45
CA ILE A 109 -6.24 24.43 -4.25
C ILE A 109 -6.51 23.11 -4.95
N GLN A 110 -6.37 23.10 -6.27
CA GLN A 110 -6.36 21.88 -7.05
C GLN A 110 -5.11 21.85 -7.91
N TRP A 111 -4.40 20.74 -7.88
CA TRP A 111 -3.23 20.53 -8.70
C TRP A 111 -3.20 19.09 -9.19
N ASN A 112 -3.25 18.94 -10.49
CA ASN A 112 -3.07 17.68 -11.16
C ASN A 112 -1.79 17.75 -11.98
N HIS A 113 -0.91 16.80 -11.73
CA HIS A 113 0.36 16.66 -12.45
C HIS A 113 0.60 15.21 -12.81
N ARG A 114 0.99 14.99 -14.04
CA ARG A 114 1.39 13.68 -14.54
C ARG A 114 2.66 13.81 -15.36
N GLN A 115 3.69 13.13 -14.94
CA GLN A 115 4.90 12.95 -15.74
C GLN A 115 4.69 11.81 -16.75
N ASP A 116 5.12 12.02 -17.99
CA ASP A 116 5.12 10.96 -19.02
C ASP A 116 6.27 9.99 -18.78
N GLN A 117 6.01 8.69 -18.91
CA GLN A 117 7.04 7.64 -18.73
C GLN A 117 8.24 7.82 -19.69
N LYS A 118 8.00 8.44 -20.87
CA LYS A 118 9.06 8.73 -21.85
C LYS A 118 10.02 9.84 -21.39
N ALA A 119 9.62 10.65 -20.41
CA ALA A 119 10.45 11.73 -19.88
C ALA A 119 11.66 11.20 -19.10
N ASN A 120 11.43 10.22 -18.25
CA ASN A 120 12.44 9.52 -17.48
C ASN A 120 11.90 8.14 -17.10
N PRO A 121 12.47 7.04 -17.63
CA PRO A 121 12.01 5.68 -17.33
C PRO A 121 12.33 5.24 -15.89
N TYR A 122 13.24 5.94 -15.21
CA TYR A 122 13.69 5.60 -13.85
C TYR A 122 13.04 6.44 -12.75
N SER A 123 12.35 7.52 -13.10
CA SER A 123 11.71 8.39 -12.12
C SER A 123 10.36 8.85 -12.62
N SER A 124 9.37 8.85 -11.74
CA SER A 124 8.02 9.34 -12.01
C SER A 124 7.53 10.25 -10.90
N LEU A 125 6.82 11.31 -11.28
CA LEU A 125 6.12 12.22 -10.40
C LEU A 125 4.67 12.32 -10.86
N SER A 126 3.74 12.15 -9.92
CA SER A 126 2.32 12.40 -10.15
C SER A 126 1.72 13.11 -8.93
N ALA A 127 0.80 14.01 -9.19
CA ALA A 127 0.06 14.71 -8.15
C ALA A 127 -1.42 14.81 -8.52
N SER A 128 -2.26 14.61 -7.52
CA SER A 128 -3.70 14.85 -7.57
C SER A 128 -4.10 15.50 -6.27
N VAL A 129 -3.99 16.81 -6.20
CA VAL A 129 -4.29 17.61 -5.00
C VAL A 129 -5.66 18.25 -5.18
N ASN A 130 -6.53 18.07 -4.20
CA ASN A 130 -7.84 18.69 -4.11
C ASN A 130 -8.10 19.09 -2.66
N PHE A 131 -7.57 20.23 -2.27
CA PHE A 131 -7.70 20.79 -0.94
C PHE A 131 -8.60 22.01 -0.95
N ALA A 132 -9.52 22.10 0.00
CA ALA A 132 -10.33 23.30 0.19
C ALA A 132 -10.70 23.44 1.67
N THR A 133 -10.90 24.67 2.11
CA THR A 133 -11.53 24.91 3.43
C THR A 133 -12.93 24.30 3.46
N SER A 134 -13.35 23.78 4.62
CA SER A 134 -14.64 23.10 4.78
C SER A 134 -15.86 23.95 4.42
N SER A 135 -15.70 25.27 4.45
CA SER A 135 -16.71 26.27 4.09
C SER A 135 -16.73 26.65 2.62
N TYR A 136 -15.68 26.33 1.87
CA TYR A 136 -15.51 26.84 0.50
C TYR A 136 -16.70 26.55 -0.41
N GLU A 137 -17.17 25.30 -0.46
CA GLU A 137 -18.25 24.92 -1.36
C GLU A 137 -19.60 25.51 -0.96
N ARG A 138 -19.81 25.78 0.30
CA ARG A 138 -21.03 26.43 0.81
C ARG A 138 -21.07 27.92 0.49
N ASN A 139 -19.89 28.52 0.34
CA ASN A 139 -19.78 29.97 0.06
C ASN A 139 -19.59 30.26 -1.43
N ASN A 140 -19.23 29.26 -2.24
CA ASN A 140 -19.02 29.44 -3.66
C ASN A 140 -20.32 29.26 -4.45
N LEU A 141 -20.76 30.32 -5.15
CA LEU A 141 -22.02 30.31 -5.88
C LEU A 141 -22.07 29.22 -6.97
N SER A 142 -20.97 28.98 -7.66
CA SER A 142 -20.89 27.92 -8.67
C SER A 142 -21.09 26.52 -8.08
N SER A 143 -20.65 26.31 -6.83
CA SER A 143 -20.83 25.05 -6.13
C SER A 143 -22.26 24.85 -5.65
N LEU A 144 -22.98 25.92 -5.32
CA LEU A 144 -24.37 25.86 -4.90
C LEU A 144 -25.30 25.29 -5.98
N TYR A 145 -24.96 25.47 -7.24
CA TYR A 145 -25.70 24.91 -8.38
C TYR A 145 -25.24 23.51 -8.78
N ASN A 146 -24.25 22.94 -8.07
CA ASN A 146 -23.73 21.59 -8.34
C ASN A 146 -23.92 20.68 -7.13
N PRO A 147 -24.98 19.87 -7.08
CA PRO A 147 -25.26 18.97 -5.93
C PRO A 147 -24.14 17.99 -5.63
N GLN A 148 -23.37 17.56 -6.64
CA GLN A 148 -22.26 16.62 -6.45
C GLN A 148 -21.12 17.24 -5.63
N THR A 149 -20.82 18.51 -5.83
CA THR A 149 -19.80 19.23 -5.05
C THR A 149 -20.27 19.53 -3.63
N LEU A 150 -21.53 19.90 -3.45
CA LEU A 150 -22.11 20.16 -2.12
C LEU A 150 -22.23 18.91 -1.25
N THR A 151 -22.51 17.77 -1.84
CA THR A 151 -22.68 16.50 -1.12
C THR A 151 -21.36 15.76 -0.87
N GLN A 152 -20.26 16.21 -1.45
CA GLN A 152 -18.95 15.60 -1.26
C GLN A 152 -18.50 15.75 0.20
N SER A 153 -18.57 14.64 0.95
CA SER A 153 -18.21 14.61 2.38
C SER A 153 -16.71 14.43 2.63
N THR A 154 -15.98 13.87 1.67
CA THR A 154 -14.56 13.59 1.76
C THR A 154 -13.81 14.09 0.54
N ARG A 155 -12.61 14.65 0.76
CA ARG A 155 -11.66 15.02 -0.28
C ARG A 155 -10.34 14.34 -0.03
N THR A 156 -9.74 13.84 -1.08
CA THR A 156 -8.42 13.20 -1.01
C THR A 156 -7.43 13.93 -1.90
N SER A 157 -6.21 14.05 -1.40
CA SER A 157 -5.09 14.59 -2.16
C SER A 157 -3.93 13.65 -2.03
N SER A 158 -3.21 13.42 -3.13
CA SER A 158 -2.02 12.59 -3.13
C SER A 158 -0.95 13.17 -4.05
N VAL A 159 0.29 13.12 -3.59
CA VAL A 159 1.49 13.39 -4.40
C VAL A 159 2.38 12.18 -4.28
N SER A 160 2.76 11.61 -5.41
CA SER A 160 3.59 10.41 -5.47
C SER A 160 4.83 10.67 -6.29
N TRP A 161 5.97 10.33 -5.72
CA TRP A 161 7.26 10.36 -6.39
C TRP A 161 7.92 9.00 -6.25
N SER A 162 8.48 8.48 -7.33
CA SER A 162 9.26 7.25 -7.29
C SER A 162 10.49 7.38 -8.16
N THR A 163 11.57 6.71 -7.74
CA THR A 163 12.80 6.62 -8.52
C THR A 163 13.49 5.28 -8.29
N THR A 164 14.13 4.76 -9.33
CA THR A 164 14.84 3.49 -9.30
C THR A 164 16.26 3.69 -9.80
N PHE A 165 17.21 3.28 -8.99
CA PHE A 165 18.63 3.23 -9.32
C PHE A 165 19.02 1.82 -9.72
N SER A 166 18.91 1.52 -11.01
CA SER A 166 19.09 0.16 -11.55
C SER A 166 20.48 -0.40 -11.28
N SER A 167 21.51 0.43 -11.22
CA SER A 167 22.91 0.04 -10.99
C SER A 167 23.15 -0.66 -9.65
N ILE A 168 22.38 -0.26 -8.62
CA ILE A 168 22.50 -0.80 -7.26
C ILE A 168 21.24 -1.54 -6.81
N GLY A 169 20.21 -1.61 -7.68
CA GLY A 169 18.94 -2.24 -7.38
C GLY A 169 18.14 -1.52 -6.27
N LEU A 170 18.33 -0.20 -6.09
CA LEU A 170 17.64 0.60 -5.09
C LEU A 170 16.43 1.27 -5.72
N SER A 171 15.27 1.11 -5.10
CA SER A 171 14.03 1.81 -5.42
C SER A 171 13.58 2.66 -4.23
N LEU A 172 13.27 3.91 -4.50
CA LEU A 172 12.69 4.84 -3.54
C LEU A 172 11.31 5.25 -4.03
N SER A 173 10.32 5.23 -3.15
CA SER A 173 9.01 5.79 -3.43
C SER A 173 8.52 6.60 -2.23
N SER A 174 8.08 7.80 -2.49
CA SER A 174 7.54 8.70 -1.47
C SER A 174 6.15 9.13 -1.86
N THR A 175 5.22 9.05 -0.92
CA THR A 175 3.87 9.56 -1.08
C THR A 175 3.54 10.56 0.00
N ALA A 176 2.77 11.58 -0.35
CA ALA A 176 2.12 12.48 0.56
C ALA A 176 0.62 12.33 0.36
N ASN A 177 -0.11 11.93 1.38
CA ASN A 177 -1.54 11.72 1.32
C ASN A 177 -2.25 12.63 2.31
N LEU A 178 -3.34 13.22 1.88
CA LEU A 178 -4.22 14.03 2.72
C LEU A 178 -5.66 13.65 2.44
N SER A 179 -6.40 13.37 3.50
CA SER A 179 -7.83 13.11 3.45
C SER A 179 -8.55 14.10 4.36
N GLN A 180 -9.47 14.87 3.79
CA GLN A 180 -10.29 15.82 4.52
C GLN A 180 -11.70 15.27 4.66
N ASN A 181 -12.27 15.36 5.85
CA ASN A 181 -13.70 15.18 6.08
C ASN A 181 -14.36 16.56 6.19
N MET A 182 -15.20 16.90 5.24
CA MET A 182 -15.83 18.22 5.13
C MET A 182 -16.97 18.42 6.13
N ARG A 183 -17.47 17.34 6.78
CA ARG A 183 -18.59 17.43 7.75
C ARG A 183 -18.13 17.92 9.11
N ASP A 184 -17.00 17.38 9.57
CA ASP A 184 -16.46 17.64 10.90
C ASP A 184 -15.13 18.41 10.87
N SER A 185 -14.70 18.83 9.68
CA SER A 185 -13.44 19.56 9.41
C SER A 185 -12.21 18.83 9.93
N SER A 186 -12.22 17.50 9.93
CA SER A 186 -11.06 16.71 10.31
C SER A 186 -10.17 16.42 9.10
N ILE A 187 -8.88 16.36 9.36
CA ILE A 187 -7.83 16.09 8.37
C ILE A 187 -6.97 14.94 8.86
N ALA A 188 -6.87 13.92 8.05
CA ALA A 188 -5.87 12.87 8.17
C ALA A 188 -4.77 13.10 7.12
N MET A 189 -3.54 13.26 7.55
CA MET A 189 -2.40 13.53 6.68
C MET A 189 -1.25 12.56 6.97
N THR A 190 -0.63 12.07 5.90
CA THR A 190 0.59 11.27 5.97
C THR A 190 1.64 11.94 5.11
N LEU A 191 2.77 12.38 5.71
CA LEU A 191 3.83 13.12 5.04
C LEU A 191 5.15 13.07 5.82
N PRO A 192 6.25 12.53 5.24
CA PRO A 192 6.24 11.66 4.09
C PRO A 192 5.81 10.24 4.45
N ASP A 193 5.41 9.49 3.45
CA ASP A 193 5.35 8.03 3.48
C ASP A 193 6.41 7.54 2.49
N LEU A 194 7.60 7.23 2.99
CA LEU A 194 8.78 6.90 2.19
C LEU A 194 9.09 5.42 2.31
N ASN A 195 9.05 4.73 1.18
CA ASN A 195 9.47 3.35 1.05
C ASN A 195 10.82 3.27 0.34
N ILE A 196 11.75 2.57 0.97
CA ILE A 196 13.09 2.30 0.48
C ILE A 196 13.18 0.79 0.25
N SER A 197 13.47 0.36 -0.96
CA SER A 197 13.61 -1.06 -1.29
C SER A 197 14.93 -1.31 -1.99
N LEU A 198 15.78 -2.10 -1.38
CA LEU A 198 16.98 -2.64 -2.00
C LEU A 198 16.69 -4.08 -2.44
N SER A 199 16.73 -4.31 -3.74
CA SER A 199 16.49 -5.63 -4.32
C SER A 199 17.53 -6.64 -3.84
N ARG A 200 17.22 -7.91 -4.00
CA ARG A 200 18.09 -9.00 -3.55
C ARG A 200 19.51 -8.84 -4.10
N PHE A 201 20.48 -8.88 -3.21
CA PHE A 201 21.90 -8.89 -3.53
C PHE A 201 22.62 -9.99 -2.75
N TYR A 202 23.81 -10.33 -3.20
CA TYR A 202 24.64 -11.40 -2.63
C TYR A 202 25.91 -10.76 -2.06
N PRO A 203 25.94 -10.45 -0.75
CA PRO A 203 27.05 -9.68 -0.14
C PRO A 203 28.38 -10.40 -0.18
N PHE A 204 28.36 -11.74 -0.20
CA PHE A 204 29.56 -12.57 -0.17
C PHE A 204 29.96 -13.14 -1.52
N LYS A 205 29.28 -12.72 -2.61
CA LYS A 205 29.59 -13.21 -3.94
C LYS A 205 30.91 -12.61 -4.44
N ARG A 206 31.82 -13.46 -4.88
CA ARG A 206 33.10 -13.05 -5.46
C ARG A 206 32.88 -12.32 -6.79
N LYS A 207 33.61 -11.21 -7.01
CA LYS A 207 33.54 -10.45 -8.27
C LYS A 207 34.10 -11.25 -9.48
N HIS A 208 35.11 -12.06 -9.23
CA HIS A 208 35.76 -12.93 -10.24
C HIS A 208 35.76 -14.36 -9.70
N ALA A 209 34.70 -15.09 -9.96
CA ALA A 209 34.56 -16.47 -9.51
C ALA A 209 35.26 -17.39 -10.52
N ALA A 210 36.28 -18.14 -10.07
CA ALA A 210 36.81 -19.30 -10.75
C ALA A 210 36.27 -20.56 -10.07
N GLY A 211 35.67 -21.48 -10.83
CA GLY A 211 35.06 -22.71 -10.30
C GLY A 211 33.64 -22.51 -9.74
N ASP A 212 33.12 -23.53 -9.04
CA ASP A 212 31.77 -23.56 -8.50
C ASP A 212 31.53 -22.51 -7.42
N GLU A 213 30.28 -22.05 -7.32
CA GLU A 213 29.86 -21.13 -6.25
C GLU A 213 29.96 -21.81 -4.88
N ARG A 214 30.62 -21.15 -3.95
CA ARG A 214 30.74 -21.61 -2.57
C ARG A 214 29.42 -21.39 -1.83
N TRP A 215 29.18 -22.15 -0.74
CA TRP A 215 27.93 -22.09 0.01
C TRP A 215 27.57 -20.68 0.52
N TYR A 216 28.55 -19.88 0.96
CA TYR A 216 28.33 -18.51 1.44
C TYR A 216 28.00 -17.51 0.34
N GLU A 217 28.40 -17.79 -0.91
CA GLU A 217 28.07 -16.95 -2.08
C GLU A 217 26.60 -17.02 -2.46
N LYS A 218 25.90 -18.07 -2.00
CA LYS A 218 24.47 -18.29 -2.18
C LYS A 218 23.62 -17.61 -1.11
N ILE A 219 24.25 -16.92 -0.13
CA ILE A 219 23.53 -16.11 0.85
C ILE A 219 23.11 -14.81 0.20
N SER A 220 21.84 -14.58 0.19
CA SER A 220 21.22 -13.37 -0.35
C SER A 220 20.60 -12.53 0.77
N MET A 221 20.65 -11.23 0.58
CA MET A 221 20.02 -10.24 1.45
C MET A 221 19.17 -9.29 0.60
N SER A 222 18.13 -8.76 1.20
CA SER A 222 17.42 -7.58 0.69
C SER A 222 17.10 -6.66 1.86
N TYR A 223 16.71 -5.45 1.56
CA TYR A 223 16.33 -4.49 2.57
C TYR A 223 15.07 -3.76 2.15
N THR A 224 14.15 -3.60 3.09
CA THR A 224 13.01 -2.69 2.94
C THR A 224 12.95 -1.77 4.15
N GLY A 225 12.89 -0.47 3.89
CA GLY A 225 12.69 0.57 4.90
C GLY A 225 11.38 1.29 4.63
N HIS A 226 10.59 1.57 5.66
CA HIS A 226 9.37 2.34 5.58
C HIS A 226 9.38 3.43 6.65
N ILE A 227 9.50 4.68 6.21
CA ILE A 227 9.41 5.86 7.07
C ILE A 227 8.03 6.46 6.85
N SER A 228 7.29 6.63 7.92
CA SER A 228 5.97 7.25 7.83
C SER A 228 5.74 8.22 8.98
N ASN A 229 5.17 9.38 8.64
CA ASN A 229 4.69 10.35 9.60
C ASN A 229 3.23 10.63 9.32
N SER A 230 2.37 10.54 10.33
CA SER A 230 0.94 10.75 10.17
C SER A 230 0.35 11.57 11.29
N ILE A 231 -0.65 12.38 10.94
CA ILE A 231 -1.45 13.15 11.88
C ILE A 231 -2.92 13.02 11.55
N ASN A 232 -3.76 13.00 12.58
CA ASN A 232 -5.20 13.15 12.46
C ASN A 232 -5.63 14.30 13.39
N THR A 233 -6.07 15.40 12.80
CA THR A 233 -6.36 16.64 13.53
C THR A 233 -7.49 17.42 12.87
N LYS A 234 -7.85 18.57 13.44
CA LYS A 234 -8.79 19.51 12.84
C LYS A 234 -8.05 20.47 11.89
N GLU A 235 -8.79 21.01 10.92
CA GLU A 235 -8.27 21.91 9.87
C GLU A 235 -7.54 23.12 10.46
N ASP A 236 -8.09 23.72 11.51
CA ASP A 236 -7.54 24.90 12.20
C ASP A 236 -6.22 24.62 12.94
N LYS A 237 -6.01 23.37 13.38
CA LYS A 237 -4.83 22.96 14.16
C LYS A 237 -3.68 22.44 13.31
N LEU A 238 -3.92 22.08 12.05
CA LEU A 238 -2.92 21.43 11.21
C LEU A 238 -1.64 22.27 11.05
N LEU A 239 -1.79 23.57 10.75
CA LEU A 239 -0.67 24.49 10.54
C LEU A 239 0.08 24.87 11.82
N HIS A 240 -0.52 24.62 12.99
CA HIS A 240 0.06 24.87 14.31
C HIS A 240 0.59 23.59 14.97
N SER A 241 0.49 22.43 14.27
CA SER A 241 0.91 21.15 14.82
C SER A 241 2.45 21.03 14.90
N ASN A 242 2.91 20.40 15.98
CA ASN A 242 4.32 20.11 16.18
C ASN A 242 4.64 18.72 15.61
N LEU A 243 5.59 18.60 14.69
CA LEU A 243 5.99 17.37 14.00
C LEU A 243 6.44 16.23 14.93
N ILE A 244 6.89 16.54 16.15
CA ILE A 244 7.35 15.53 17.10
C ILE A 244 6.23 15.15 18.09
N LYS A 245 5.46 16.14 18.57
CA LYS A 245 4.49 15.94 19.64
C LYS A 245 3.11 15.49 19.14
N ASP A 246 2.67 16.06 18.01
CA ASP A 246 1.33 15.86 17.51
C ASP A 246 1.25 14.81 16.40
N TRP A 247 2.40 14.54 15.74
CA TRP A 247 2.50 13.56 14.68
C TRP A 247 2.98 12.21 15.21
N ARG A 248 2.43 11.15 14.67
CA ARG A 248 2.94 9.79 14.86
C ARG A 248 4.06 9.54 13.86
N ASN A 249 5.26 9.36 14.36
CA ASN A 249 6.46 9.17 13.57
C ASN A 249 6.97 7.74 13.76
N GLY A 250 7.37 7.09 12.69
CA GLY A 250 7.94 5.77 12.77
C GLY A 250 8.83 5.43 11.58
N TRP A 251 9.79 4.57 11.83
CA TRP A 251 10.64 3.97 10.81
C TRP A 251 10.73 2.47 11.04
N ASN A 252 10.30 1.69 10.06
CA ASN A 252 10.31 0.24 10.08
C ASN A 252 11.37 -0.27 9.10
N HIS A 253 12.28 -1.09 9.58
CA HIS A 253 13.30 -1.78 8.80
C HIS A 253 12.98 -3.25 8.71
N SER A 254 13.17 -3.86 7.55
CA SER A 254 13.09 -5.31 7.37
C SER A 254 14.28 -5.79 6.55
N ILE A 255 14.98 -6.76 7.09
CA ILE A 255 16.20 -7.33 6.49
C ILE A 255 16.04 -8.84 6.45
N PRO A 256 15.42 -9.39 5.40
CA PRO A 256 15.41 -10.82 5.15
C PRO A 256 16.76 -11.28 4.60
N ILE A 257 17.31 -12.31 5.23
CA ILE A 257 18.52 -13.00 4.82
C ILE A 257 18.12 -14.44 4.49
N SER A 258 18.48 -14.93 3.34
CA SER A 258 18.15 -16.30 2.93
C SER A 258 19.29 -16.94 2.14
N GLY A 259 19.44 -18.25 2.31
CA GLY A 259 20.35 -19.07 1.54
C GLY A 259 19.60 -20.20 0.85
N ASN A 260 20.19 -20.75 -0.21
CA ASN A 260 19.72 -21.97 -0.83
C ASN A 260 20.93 -22.84 -1.17
N PHE A 261 21.02 -23.99 -0.53
CA PHE A 261 22.13 -24.91 -0.65
C PHE A 261 21.61 -26.28 -1.05
N THR A 262 22.39 -26.99 -1.89
CA THR A 262 22.12 -28.37 -2.18
C THR A 262 23.15 -29.22 -1.49
N LEU A 263 22.69 -30.04 -0.55
CA LEU A 263 23.53 -30.98 0.19
C LEU A 263 23.52 -32.33 -0.56
N PHE A 264 24.71 -32.93 -0.71
CA PHE A 264 24.90 -34.20 -1.43
C PHE A 264 24.28 -34.23 -2.85
N ASN A 265 24.05 -33.07 -3.48
CA ASN A 265 23.38 -32.88 -4.78
C ASN A 265 21.89 -33.28 -4.83
N TYR A 266 21.29 -33.67 -3.70
CA TYR A 266 19.91 -34.20 -3.66
C TYR A 266 19.01 -33.47 -2.70
N ILE A 267 19.54 -32.94 -1.59
CA ILE A 267 18.75 -32.30 -0.54
C ILE A 267 18.92 -30.78 -0.65
N ASN A 268 17.84 -30.09 -0.92
CA ASN A 268 17.81 -28.63 -0.92
C ASN A 268 17.56 -28.13 0.51
N ILE A 269 18.46 -27.32 1.03
CA ILE A 269 18.37 -26.69 2.34
C ILE A 269 18.23 -25.18 2.13
N SER A 270 17.19 -24.61 2.73
CA SER A 270 16.84 -23.19 2.61
C SER A 270 16.73 -22.56 4.00
N PRO A 271 17.85 -22.12 4.60
CA PRO A 271 17.80 -21.32 5.82
C PRO A 271 17.32 -19.90 5.48
N SER A 272 16.55 -19.33 6.40
CA SER A 272 16.17 -17.92 6.37
C SER A 272 16.22 -17.30 7.76
N PHE A 273 16.59 -16.05 7.81
CA PHE A 273 16.58 -15.21 8.99
C PHE A 273 15.93 -13.89 8.64
N ASN A 274 14.87 -13.53 9.32
CA ASN A 274 14.17 -12.28 9.13
C ASN A 274 14.38 -11.40 10.35
N PHE A 275 14.96 -10.24 10.13
CA PHE A 275 15.14 -9.22 11.17
C PHE A 275 14.24 -8.03 10.82
N GLN A 276 13.50 -7.56 11.81
CA GLN A 276 12.66 -6.38 11.69
C GLN A 276 12.91 -5.47 12.87
N ASP A 277 13.07 -4.19 12.60
CA ASP A 277 13.31 -3.16 13.58
C ASP A 277 12.37 -1.97 13.35
N ARG A 278 11.77 -1.47 14.41
CA ARG A 278 10.82 -0.36 14.41
C ARG A 278 11.34 0.72 15.34
N MET A 279 11.54 1.89 14.81
CA MET A 279 11.99 3.07 15.54
C MET A 279 10.85 4.05 15.72
N TYR A 280 10.70 4.57 16.93
CA TYR A 280 9.64 5.50 17.31
C TYR A 280 10.22 6.69 18.05
N THR A 281 9.55 7.85 17.93
CA THR A 281 9.94 9.10 18.60
C THR A 281 9.33 9.25 19.98
N HIS A 282 8.38 8.40 20.35
CA HIS A 282 7.73 8.41 21.65
C HIS A 282 7.12 7.05 21.97
N LYS A 283 6.78 6.87 23.25
CA LYS A 283 6.02 5.73 23.79
C LYS A 283 4.97 6.22 24.77
N VAL A 284 3.87 5.48 24.91
CA VAL A 284 2.77 5.83 25.80
C VAL A 284 2.79 4.92 27.02
N MET A 285 3.03 5.50 28.18
CA MET A 285 2.92 4.81 29.45
C MET A 285 1.50 4.94 29.97
N ARG A 286 0.96 3.84 30.51
CA ARG A 286 -0.39 3.78 31.07
C ARG A 286 -0.32 3.49 32.55
N SER A 287 -1.14 4.17 33.30
CA SER A 287 -1.33 3.98 34.75
C SER A 287 -2.80 4.13 35.10
N TRP A 288 -3.18 3.67 36.28
CA TRP A 288 -4.54 3.80 36.78
C TRP A 288 -4.61 4.89 37.85
N ASP A 289 -5.46 5.86 37.69
CA ASP A 289 -5.79 6.84 38.69
C ASP A 289 -6.99 6.32 39.51
N ALA A 290 -6.72 5.83 40.72
CA ALA A 290 -7.75 5.27 41.60
C ALA A 290 -8.77 6.33 42.10
N ALA A 291 -8.34 7.59 42.22
CA ALA A 291 -9.23 8.69 42.66
C ALA A 291 -10.19 9.10 41.55
N ALA A 292 -9.71 9.20 40.31
CA ALA A 292 -10.53 9.55 39.16
C ALA A 292 -11.18 8.34 38.47
N GLN A 293 -10.89 7.10 38.93
CA GLN A 293 -11.38 5.84 38.35
C GLN A 293 -11.19 5.76 36.80
N ARG A 294 -10.03 6.19 36.33
CA ARG A 294 -9.72 6.22 34.89
C ARG A 294 -8.26 5.84 34.59
N GLU A 295 -8.07 5.37 33.38
CA GLU A 295 -6.75 5.19 32.82
C GLU A 295 -6.12 6.54 32.50
N VAL A 296 -4.87 6.73 32.90
CA VAL A 296 -4.05 7.90 32.60
C VAL A 296 -2.95 7.46 31.63
N CYS A 297 -2.83 8.18 30.53
CA CYS A 297 -1.81 7.97 29.53
C CYS A 297 -0.80 9.11 29.58
N ASP A 298 0.47 8.76 29.78
CA ASP A 298 1.60 9.68 29.76
C ASP A 298 2.50 9.39 28.55
N THR A 299 2.76 10.43 27.74
CA THR A 299 3.59 10.29 26.53
C THR A 299 5.02 10.67 26.83
N ILE A 300 5.93 9.71 26.77
CA ILE A 300 7.36 9.92 26.96
C ILE A 300 8.02 10.04 25.58
N TYR A 301 8.55 11.22 25.31
CA TYR A 301 9.28 11.52 24.08
C TYR A 301 10.73 11.05 24.19
N GLY A 302 11.26 10.53 23.09
CA GLY A 302 12.60 10.02 23.00
C GLY A 302 12.71 8.92 21.95
N PHE A 303 13.92 8.59 21.58
CA PHE A 303 14.18 7.50 20.65
C PHE A 303 13.88 6.15 21.32
N ASN A 304 13.02 5.37 20.66
CA ASN A 304 12.66 4.03 21.12
C ASN A 304 12.84 3.05 19.95
N ASN A 305 13.41 1.91 20.26
CA ASN A 305 13.66 0.85 19.30
C ASN A 305 12.90 -0.43 19.71
N VAL A 306 12.18 -1.03 18.78
CA VAL A 306 11.38 -2.24 18.96
C VAL A 306 11.71 -3.23 17.85
N TYR A 307 12.58 -4.17 18.12
CA TYR A 307 13.01 -5.17 17.15
C TYR A 307 12.40 -6.55 17.42
N ASN A 308 12.30 -7.33 16.36
CA ASN A 308 12.02 -8.76 16.43
C ASN A 308 12.78 -9.50 15.33
N TYR A 309 12.96 -10.79 15.56
CA TYR A 309 13.56 -11.66 14.55
C TYR A 309 12.90 -13.04 14.57
N SER A 310 12.96 -13.68 13.43
CA SER A 310 12.58 -15.09 13.28
C SER A 310 13.59 -15.81 12.40
N MET A 311 13.74 -17.09 12.64
CA MET A 311 14.60 -17.94 11.83
C MET A 311 13.82 -19.16 11.37
N SER A 312 14.12 -19.62 10.16
CA SER A 312 13.61 -20.88 9.67
C SER A 312 14.66 -21.61 8.84
N ILE A 313 14.52 -22.92 8.81
CA ILE A 313 15.30 -23.79 7.95
C ILE A 313 14.36 -24.82 7.33
N GLY A 314 14.37 -24.89 6.01
CA GLY A 314 13.64 -25.92 5.26
C GLY A 314 14.60 -26.90 4.62
N ALA A 315 14.22 -28.17 4.58
CA ALA A 315 14.91 -29.22 3.85
C ALA A 315 13.90 -29.94 2.95
N SER A 316 14.22 -30.10 1.69
CA SER A 316 13.36 -30.82 0.73
C SER A 316 14.20 -31.62 -0.27
N THR A 317 13.62 -32.71 -0.75
CA THR A 317 14.24 -33.51 -1.83
C THR A 317 13.18 -34.00 -2.78
N LYS A 318 13.60 -34.49 -3.95
CA LYS A 318 12.71 -35.12 -4.93
C LYS A 318 13.18 -36.53 -5.19
N LEU A 319 12.31 -37.48 -4.93
CA LEU A 319 12.51 -38.90 -5.23
C LEU A 319 11.72 -39.26 -6.47
N TYR A 320 12.38 -39.90 -7.41
CA TYR A 320 11.79 -40.27 -8.68
C TYR A 320 11.64 -41.78 -8.78
N GLY A 321 10.42 -42.25 -8.97
CA GLY A 321 10.10 -43.61 -9.35
C GLY A 321 9.71 -43.68 -10.82
N PHE A 322 10.33 -44.59 -11.56
CA PHE A 322 9.97 -44.87 -12.96
C PHE A 322 9.48 -46.33 -13.06
N TYR A 323 8.25 -46.49 -13.53
CA TYR A 323 7.64 -47.77 -13.72
C TYR A 323 7.35 -47.99 -15.22
N MET A 324 7.76 -49.11 -15.73
CA MET A 324 7.41 -49.56 -17.09
C MET A 324 6.28 -50.59 -16.97
N PRO A 325 5.02 -50.23 -17.31
CA PRO A 325 3.92 -51.15 -17.21
C PRO A 325 4.12 -52.34 -18.13
N SER A 326 3.65 -53.52 -17.71
CA SER A 326 3.71 -54.75 -18.52
C SER A 326 2.96 -54.55 -19.83
N ARG A 327 3.63 -54.74 -20.95
CA ARG A 327 3.01 -54.69 -22.30
C ARG A 327 1.91 -55.71 -22.49
N LYS A 328 1.97 -56.84 -21.77
CA LYS A 328 0.94 -57.91 -21.82
C LYS A 328 -0.43 -57.44 -21.30
N ILE A 329 -0.42 -56.48 -20.33
CA ILE A 329 -1.64 -55.99 -19.69
C ILE A 329 -2.12 -54.66 -20.33
N PHE A 330 -1.21 -53.75 -20.60
CA PHE A 330 -1.54 -52.39 -21.03
C PHE A 330 -1.24 -52.13 -22.52
N GLY A 331 -0.73 -53.11 -23.25
CA GLY A 331 -0.31 -52.97 -24.64
C GLY A 331 0.82 -51.93 -24.77
N ASP A 332 0.98 -51.38 -25.98
CA ASP A 332 1.98 -50.37 -26.28
C ASP A 332 1.52 -48.92 -26.00
N LYS A 333 0.33 -48.75 -25.40
CA LYS A 333 -0.24 -47.41 -25.17
C LYS A 333 0.47 -46.65 -24.08
N ILE A 334 0.80 -47.30 -22.95
CA ILE A 334 1.48 -46.67 -21.82
C ILE A 334 2.96 -47.05 -21.88
N GLN A 335 3.81 -46.05 -22.05
CA GLN A 335 5.27 -46.24 -22.20
C GLN A 335 5.99 -46.24 -20.86
N ALA A 336 5.61 -45.35 -19.97
CA ALA A 336 6.20 -45.21 -18.65
C ALA A 336 5.29 -44.43 -17.70
N ILE A 337 5.37 -44.73 -16.42
CA ILE A 337 4.74 -43.98 -15.35
C ILE A 337 5.88 -43.37 -14.51
N ARG A 338 5.82 -42.07 -14.30
CA ARG A 338 6.75 -41.33 -13.44
C ARG A 338 6.02 -40.93 -12.15
N HIS A 339 6.52 -41.39 -11.05
CA HIS A 339 6.10 -40.94 -9.72
C HIS A 339 7.17 -40.01 -9.16
N VAL A 340 6.77 -38.82 -8.72
CA VAL A 340 7.63 -37.84 -8.06
C VAL A 340 7.11 -37.65 -6.65
N LEU A 341 7.93 -38.05 -5.69
CA LEU A 341 7.68 -37.87 -4.27
C LEU A 341 8.57 -36.74 -3.79
N THR A 342 7.96 -35.70 -3.21
CA THR A 342 8.68 -34.51 -2.69
C THR A 342 8.40 -34.38 -1.20
N PRO A 343 9.18 -35.03 -0.32
CA PRO A 343 9.14 -34.78 1.09
C PRO A 343 9.81 -33.44 1.41
N SER A 344 9.24 -32.69 2.34
CA SER A 344 9.84 -31.50 2.90
C SER A 344 9.60 -31.41 4.41
N VAL A 345 10.59 -30.91 5.11
CA VAL A 345 10.54 -30.63 6.52
C VAL A 345 11.01 -29.20 6.72
N SER A 346 10.31 -28.43 7.50
CA SER A 346 10.73 -27.09 7.87
C SER A 346 10.63 -26.87 9.37
N PHE A 347 11.60 -26.18 9.90
CA PHE A 347 11.64 -25.73 11.29
C PHE A 347 11.60 -24.20 11.28
N SER A 348 10.73 -23.61 12.08
CA SER A 348 10.64 -22.16 12.28
C SER A 348 10.64 -21.82 13.76
N TYR A 349 11.31 -20.74 14.11
CA TYR A 349 11.46 -20.31 15.49
C TYR A 349 11.44 -18.79 15.59
N ALA A 350 10.70 -18.26 16.58
CA ALA A 350 10.83 -16.88 17.03
C ALA A 350 10.71 -16.86 18.58
N PRO A 351 11.54 -16.06 19.26
CA PRO A 351 11.47 -15.93 20.71
C PRO A 351 10.19 -15.21 21.15
N ASP A 352 9.90 -15.33 22.44
CA ASP A 352 8.81 -14.56 23.05
C ASP A 352 9.25 -13.11 23.29
N PHE A 353 8.72 -12.18 22.50
CA PHE A 353 9.00 -10.76 22.63
C PHE A 353 8.18 -10.09 23.73
N SER A 354 7.27 -10.80 24.41
CA SER A 354 6.58 -10.29 25.60
C SER A 354 7.41 -10.42 26.86
N ALA A 355 8.55 -11.17 26.82
CA ALA A 355 9.44 -11.33 27.95
C ALA A 355 9.94 -9.95 28.45
N SER A 356 10.01 -9.81 29.79
CA SER A 356 10.37 -8.55 30.48
C SER A 356 11.69 -7.91 30.01
N ARG A 357 12.65 -8.74 29.55
CA ARG A 357 13.95 -8.28 29.01
C ARG A 357 13.83 -7.35 27.79
N TYR A 358 12.75 -7.45 27.01
CA TYR A 358 12.51 -6.59 25.85
C TYR A 358 11.81 -5.29 26.22
N GLY A 359 11.04 -5.27 27.32
CA GLY A 359 10.30 -4.08 27.77
C GLY A 359 9.17 -3.63 26.85
N TYR A 360 8.72 -4.50 25.93
CA TYR A 360 7.67 -4.19 24.95
C TYR A 360 6.27 -4.31 25.52
N TYR A 361 6.13 -5.02 26.64
CA TYR A 361 4.89 -5.20 27.37
C TYR A 361 5.10 -4.84 28.83
N LYS A 362 4.10 -4.20 29.42
CA LYS A 362 4.09 -3.75 30.81
C LYS A 362 2.73 -4.02 31.43
N THR A 363 2.66 -3.97 32.74
CA THR A 363 1.43 -4.14 33.50
C THR A 363 1.20 -2.96 34.43
N TYR A 364 -0.07 -2.63 34.70
CA TYR A 364 -0.46 -1.75 35.79
C TYR A 364 -1.64 -2.37 36.55
N GLN A 365 -1.81 -1.99 37.81
CA GLN A 365 -2.91 -2.40 38.64
C GLN A 365 -4.09 -1.48 38.43
N ARG A 366 -5.27 -2.06 38.14
CA ARG A 366 -6.54 -1.36 38.01
C ARG A 366 -7.44 -1.75 39.17
N THR A 367 -7.92 -0.77 39.94
CA THR A 367 -8.90 -0.98 40.98
C THR A 367 -10.29 -0.85 40.39
N ASN A 368 -11.10 -1.88 40.51
CA ASN A 368 -12.49 -1.91 40.06
C ASN A 368 -13.43 -1.24 41.09
N ALA A 369 -14.68 -0.96 40.71
CA ALA A 369 -15.66 -0.34 41.56
C ALA A 369 -16.06 -1.18 42.79
N ASP A 370 -15.83 -2.51 42.72
CA ASP A 370 -16.07 -3.45 43.82
C ASP A 370 -14.87 -3.58 44.79
N GLY A 371 -13.79 -2.81 44.56
CA GLY A 371 -12.55 -2.85 45.33
C GLY A 371 -11.57 -3.97 44.92
N SER A 372 -11.93 -4.81 43.96
CA SER A 372 -10.99 -5.80 43.40
C SER A 372 -9.90 -5.14 42.60
N VAL A 373 -8.72 -5.78 42.53
CA VAL A 373 -7.56 -5.28 41.79
C VAL A 373 -7.22 -6.23 40.66
N ASP A 374 -7.32 -5.74 39.46
CA ASP A 374 -6.91 -6.47 38.24
C ASP A 374 -5.55 -6.01 37.75
N LEU A 375 -4.76 -6.95 37.24
CA LEU A 375 -3.51 -6.66 36.58
C LEU A 375 -3.75 -6.53 35.07
N VAL A 376 -3.68 -5.30 34.57
CA VAL A 376 -3.91 -4.98 33.15
C VAL A 376 -2.57 -4.95 32.44
N GLU A 377 -2.42 -5.80 31.43
CA GLU A 377 -1.23 -5.82 30.57
C GLU A 377 -1.45 -4.95 29.32
N TYR A 378 -0.46 -4.15 28.99
CA TYR A 378 -0.49 -3.27 27.81
C TYR A 378 0.89 -3.18 27.15
N SER A 379 0.94 -2.67 25.94
CA SER A 379 2.20 -2.29 25.30
C SER A 379 2.29 -0.78 25.15
N PRO A 380 3.40 -0.14 25.56
CA PRO A 380 3.66 1.29 25.32
C PRO A 380 3.72 1.67 23.83
N TYR A 381 3.82 0.69 22.94
CA TYR A 381 3.98 0.85 21.49
C TYR A 381 2.75 0.39 20.70
N LYS A 382 1.65 -0.04 21.36
CA LYS A 382 0.46 -0.59 20.69
C LYS A 382 -0.14 0.38 19.67
N ASP A 383 -0.18 1.67 20.02
CA ASP A 383 -0.82 2.72 19.22
C ASP A 383 0.16 3.40 18.24
N GLN A 384 1.38 2.89 18.13
CA GLN A 384 2.39 3.38 17.20
C GLN A 384 2.13 2.85 15.76
N LEU A 385 2.68 3.54 14.75
CA LEU A 385 2.42 3.28 13.32
C LEU A 385 2.67 1.83 12.89
N PHE A 386 3.71 1.20 13.43
CA PHE A 386 4.11 -0.16 13.05
C PHE A 386 3.86 -1.20 14.15
N GLY A 387 3.20 -0.78 15.24
CA GLY A 387 2.83 -1.65 16.34
C GLY A 387 4.02 -2.26 17.08
N VAL A 388 3.79 -3.44 17.66
CA VAL A 388 4.73 -4.19 18.51
C VAL A 388 4.74 -5.65 18.09
N PRO A 389 5.85 -6.40 18.24
CA PRO A 389 5.87 -7.83 18.00
C PRO A 389 4.84 -8.57 18.85
N GLY A 390 4.25 -9.63 18.29
CA GLY A 390 3.28 -10.46 18.99
C GLY A 390 3.87 -11.15 20.23
N LYS A 391 2.99 -11.53 21.16
CA LYS A 391 3.32 -12.29 22.36
C LYS A 391 3.49 -13.78 22.02
N GLY A 392 4.27 -14.44 22.86
CA GLY A 392 4.45 -15.87 22.84
C GLY A 392 5.64 -16.32 21.98
N LYS A 393 6.31 -17.33 22.48
CA LYS A 393 7.33 -18.06 21.74
C LYS A 393 6.67 -18.84 20.61
N THR A 394 7.24 -18.82 19.43
CA THR A 394 6.84 -19.71 18.35
C THR A 394 7.96 -20.70 18.05
N GLY A 395 7.60 -21.95 17.87
CA GLY A 395 8.49 -23.02 17.45
C GLY A 395 7.64 -24.04 16.73
N ASN A 396 7.85 -24.21 15.44
CA ASN A 396 7.03 -25.10 14.63
C ASN A 396 7.91 -25.97 13.73
N ILE A 397 7.64 -27.27 13.72
CA ILE A 397 8.20 -28.21 12.76
C ILE A 397 7.06 -28.60 11.83
N ALA A 398 7.16 -28.27 10.56
CA ALA A 398 6.15 -28.67 9.57
C ALA A 398 6.71 -29.76 8.66
N PHE A 399 5.88 -30.76 8.41
CA PHE A 399 6.12 -31.86 7.50
C PHE A 399 5.13 -31.73 6.34
N ASP A 400 5.64 -31.76 5.13
CA ASP A 400 4.81 -31.77 3.93
C ASP A 400 5.33 -32.85 2.98
N LEU A 401 4.43 -33.65 2.43
CA LEU A 401 4.72 -34.70 1.49
C LEU A 401 3.85 -34.50 0.27
N SER A 402 4.44 -34.16 -0.84
CA SER A 402 3.74 -34.00 -2.11
C SER A 402 4.09 -35.13 -3.06
N ASN A 403 3.04 -35.73 -3.64
CA ASN A 403 3.14 -36.80 -4.63
C ASN A 403 2.55 -36.31 -5.94
N ASN A 404 3.24 -36.57 -7.02
CA ASN A 404 2.77 -36.34 -8.38
C ASN A 404 2.98 -37.62 -9.19
N VAL A 405 1.96 -38.04 -9.94
CA VAL A 405 2.03 -39.22 -10.80
C VAL A 405 1.63 -38.84 -12.23
N GLU A 406 2.57 -39.00 -13.14
CA GLU A 406 2.37 -38.76 -14.56
C GLU A 406 2.62 -40.02 -15.38
N MET A 407 1.89 -40.18 -16.47
CA MET A 407 2.15 -41.26 -17.43
C MET A 407 2.51 -40.68 -18.80
N LYS A 408 3.41 -41.36 -19.50
CA LYS A 408 3.73 -41.15 -20.89
C LYS A 408 2.97 -42.11 -21.77
N VAL A 409 2.07 -41.58 -22.58
CA VAL A 409 1.22 -42.36 -23.49
C VAL A 409 1.54 -42.10 -24.93
N LYS A 410 1.42 -43.12 -25.79
CA LYS A 410 1.61 -42.99 -27.23
C LYS A 410 0.45 -42.14 -27.82
N SER A 411 0.77 -41.17 -28.63
CA SER A 411 -0.19 -40.25 -29.25
C SER A 411 0.20 -39.98 -30.70
N SER A 412 -0.69 -40.29 -31.61
CA SER A 412 -0.50 -40.00 -33.04
C SER A 412 -0.74 -38.52 -33.40
N LYS A 413 -1.30 -37.74 -32.45
CA LYS A 413 -1.63 -36.31 -32.65
C LYS A 413 -0.51 -35.37 -32.18
N ASP A 414 0.54 -35.89 -31.58
CA ASP A 414 1.64 -35.11 -31.04
C ASP A 414 2.89 -35.29 -31.93
N SER A 415 3.61 -34.20 -32.20
CA SER A 415 4.80 -34.19 -33.07
C SER A 415 5.91 -35.11 -32.57
N THR A 416 5.95 -35.38 -31.26
CA THR A 416 6.92 -36.29 -30.62
C THR A 416 6.45 -37.73 -30.56
N GLY A 417 5.24 -38.02 -31.04
CA GLY A 417 4.61 -39.36 -30.95
C GLY A 417 4.14 -39.75 -29.55
N PHE A 418 4.34 -38.89 -28.54
CA PHE A 418 4.01 -39.17 -27.15
C PHE A 418 3.36 -37.97 -26.48
N LYS A 419 2.40 -38.26 -25.56
CA LYS A 419 1.75 -37.28 -24.73
C LYS A 419 1.97 -37.58 -23.26
N LYS A 420 2.22 -36.54 -22.45
CA LYS A 420 2.21 -36.66 -20.99
C LYS A 420 0.78 -36.46 -20.46
N LEU A 421 0.33 -37.35 -19.61
CA LEU A 421 -0.94 -37.26 -18.90
C LEU A 421 -0.65 -37.27 -17.40
N SER A 422 -1.17 -36.32 -16.67
CA SER A 422 -1.17 -36.36 -15.20
C SER A 422 -2.27 -37.29 -14.73
N ILE A 423 -1.94 -38.29 -13.92
CA ILE A 423 -2.87 -39.16 -13.24
C ILE A 423 -3.27 -38.50 -11.91
N ILE A 424 -2.27 -38.17 -11.12
CA ILE A 424 -2.41 -37.45 -9.87
C ILE A 424 -1.54 -36.19 -10.01
N ASP A 425 -2.22 -35.05 -10.15
CA ASP A 425 -1.52 -33.78 -10.27
C ASP A 425 -0.86 -33.38 -8.94
N GLU A 426 -1.57 -33.63 -7.83
CA GLU A 426 -1.04 -33.49 -6.49
C GLU A 426 -1.80 -34.39 -5.51
N LEU A 427 -1.06 -35.15 -4.72
CA LEU A 427 -1.53 -35.74 -3.48
C LEU A 427 -0.61 -35.23 -2.37
N GLY A 428 -1.08 -34.21 -1.66
CA GLY A 428 -0.35 -33.56 -0.57
C GLY A 428 -0.80 -34.04 0.79
N LEU A 429 0.14 -34.32 1.67
CA LEU A 429 -0.08 -34.56 3.10
C LEU A 429 0.72 -33.53 3.87
N SER A 430 0.07 -32.81 4.78
CA SER A 430 0.75 -31.82 5.62
C SER A 430 0.31 -31.93 7.08
N MET A 431 1.29 -31.81 7.97
CA MET A 431 1.12 -31.82 9.41
C MET A 431 2.21 -30.97 10.05
N SER A 432 1.94 -30.37 11.18
CA SER A 432 2.92 -29.60 11.93
C SER A 432 2.91 -29.92 13.42
N TYR A 433 4.08 -29.76 14.04
CA TYR A 433 4.27 -29.91 15.46
C TYR A 433 4.66 -28.55 16.07
N ASN A 434 3.81 -28.02 16.93
CA ASN A 434 4.05 -26.76 17.63
C ASN A 434 4.78 -27.01 18.94
N MET A 435 6.09 -26.77 18.97
CA MET A 435 6.95 -26.95 20.15
C MET A 435 6.63 -25.96 21.29
N ALA A 436 5.90 -24.91 21.02
CA ALA A 436 5.52 -23.91 22.03
C ALA A 436 4.17 -24.21 22.67
N ALA A 437 3.39 -25.12 22.12
CA ALA A 437 2.10 -25.51 22.67
C ALA A 437 2.30 -26.35 23.93
N LYS A 438 1.58 -26.02 25.00
CA LYS A 438 1.55 -26.82 26.23
C LYS A 438 0.68 -28.07 26.12
N GLU A 439 -0.37 -27.96 25.33
CA GLU A 439 -1.33 -29.03 25.06
C GLU A 439 -1.56 -29.16 23.55
N LYS A 440 -1.82 -30.38 23.08
CA LYS A 440 -2.12 -30.67 21.68
C LYS A 440 -1.12 -30.08 20.68
N PRO A 441 0.18 -30.42 20.77
CA PRO A 441 1.22 -29.80 19.92
C PRO A 441 1.14 -30.19 18.44
N LEU A 442 0.52 -31.33 18.09
CA LEU A 442 0.33 -31.73 16.70
C LEU A 442 -0.87 -31.02 16.08
N SER A 443 -0.70 -30.50 14.86
CA SER A 443 -1.84 -30.07 14.04
C SER A 443 -2.58 -31.29 13.49
N ASP A 444 -3.79 -31.07 13.03
CA ASP A 444 -4.50 -32.05 12.26
C ASP A 444 -3.77 -32.38 10.96
N LEU A 445 -3.87 -33.65 10.53
CA LEU A 445 -3.33 -34.09 9.25
C LEU A 445 -4.23 -33.59 8.12
N THR A 446 -3.68 -32.72 7.28
CA THR A 446 -4.39 -32.24 6.11
C THR A 446 -3.94 -33.01 4.88
N MET A 447 -4.88 -33.60 4.17
CA MET A 447 -4.69 -34.27 2.89
C MET A 447 -5.32 -33.42 1.77
N ARG A 448 -4.56 -33.18 0.73
CA ARG A 448 -5.01 -32.46 -0.47
C ARG A 448 -4.85 -33.36 -1.67
N ILE A 449 -5.93 -33.53 -2.44
CA ILE A 449 -5.93 -34.29 -3.68
C ILE A 449 -6.35 -33.37 -4.82
N ARG A 450 -5.53 -33.31 -5.86
CA ARG A 450 -5.84 -32.64 -7.11
C ARG A 450 -5.66 -33.64 -8.25
N LEU A 451 -6.78 -33.95 -8.93
CA LEU A 451 -6.82 -34.80 -10.10
C LEU A 451 -7.17 -33.97 -11.32
N LYS A 452 -6.40 -34.13 -12.38
CA LYS A 452 -6.62 -33.48 -13.66
C LYS A 452 -7.26 -34.49 -14.63
N TRP A 453 -8.57 -34.50 -14.71
CA TRP A 453 -9.28 -35.52 -15.48
C TRP A 453 -9.37 -35.23 -16.98
N TRP A 454 -9.39 -33.93 -17.36
CA TRP A 454 -9.42 -33.51 -18.77
C TRP A 454 -8.72 -32.17 -18.92
N LYS A 455 -8.57 -31.68 -20.17
CA LYS A 455 -7.88 -30.39 -20.41
C LYS A 455 -8.41 -29.24 -19.55
N ASN A 456 -9.69 -29.26 -19.17
CA ASN A 456 -10.37 -28.17 -18.46
C ASN A 456 -11.05 -28.59 -17.14
N TYR A 457 -10.98 -29.88 -16.74
CA TYR A 457 -11.59 -30.33 -15.49
C TYR A 457 -10.53 -30.71 -14.48
N THR A 458 -10.54 -29.99 -13.37
CA THR A 458 -9.69 -30.27 -12.22
C THR A 458 -10.58 -30.56 -11.01
N PHE A 459 -10.42 -31.76 -10.45
CA PHE A 459 -11.06 -32.12 -9.19
C PHE A 459 -10.12 -31.84 -8.04
N ASN A 460 -10.58 -31.06 -7.06
CA ASN A 460 -9.84 -30.73 -5.85
C ASN A 460 -10.63 -31.24 -4.65
N MET A 461 -9.96 -31.97 -3.76
CA MET A 461 -10.50 -32.41 -2.49
C MET A 461 -9.50 -32.12 -1.38
N THR A 462 -9.99 -31.64 -0.26
CA THR A 462 -9.22 -31.49 0.98
C THR A 462 -9.92 -32.27 2.07
N ALA A 463 -9.17 -33.11 2.77
CA ALA A 463 -9.64 -33.85 3.92
C ALA A 463 -8.75 -33.48 5.12
N VAL A 464 -9.37 -33.31 6.28
CA VAL A 464 -8.68 -33.02 7.54
C VAL A 464 -8.97 -34.15 8.52
N PHE A 465 -7.92 -34.74 9.04
CA PHE A 465 -7.98 -35.82 10.01
C PHE A 465 -7.52 -35.30 11.36
N ALA A 466 -8.41 -35.36 12.34
CA ALA A 466 -8.09 -34.91 13.70
C ALA A 466 -6.98 -35.76 14.30
N SER A 467 -5.95 -35.12 14.80
CA SER A 467 -4.82 -35.77 15.49
C SER A 467 -5.15 -36.16 16.93
N TYR A 468 -6.24 -35.65 17.50
CA TYR A 468 -6.68 -35.90 18.86
C TYR A 468 -8.15 -36.31 18.89
N ALA A 469 -8.45 -37.32 19.69
CA ALA A 469 -9.83 -37.65 19.99
C ALA A 469 -10.39 -36.70 21.07
N TYR A 470 -11.60 -36.27 20.89
CA TYR A 470 -12.34 -35.61 21.98
C TYR A 470 -12.89 -36.72 22.89
N VAL A 471 -12.42 -36.75 24.12
CA VAL A 471 -12.94 -37.64 25.18
C VAL A 471 -13.91 -36.83 26.03
#